data_1b42281bc588df6353ceb4755f7c635f
#
_entry.id   1b42281bc588df6353ceb4755f7c635f
#
_cell.length_a   1.000
_cell.length_b   1.000
_cell.length_c   1.000
_cell.angle_alpha   90.00
_cell.angle_beta   90.00
_cell.angle_gamma   90.00
#
_symmetry.space_group_name_H-M   'P 1'
#
loop_
_entity.id
_entity.type
_entity.pdbx_description
1 polymer ?
#
loop_
_entity_poly.entity_id
_entity_poly.type
_entity_poly.pdbx_seq_one_letter_code
_entity_poly.pdbx_strand_id
1 'polypeptide(L)'
;HVHSRDGGATQKEDFLHSTTSAACGGITTLLEMPNAVPAVATVDNFYKQRENLQSKAYIDYGMWGLCVGDLNNADLAGLNEEGVVGFKFFWGYAIRKDNFNLIYSPKSGDENVIPPLEDGEVYRIFREVAKTGKELAIHAENAPLIKSLSAELKEEDFPNAYEALLAQRPILAELSTTQQAIAFAKETGCHLHVLHVTAKAVVDAIREAQKEGVNVTAETCPHYLFLTNEDYEKVGNMMKCYPPIRYKEDQEALWQGLMDGTLDHVCSDHAPHTKKDKEGCLADIPAGMCGIENMVSLMATAVNEGRITENQLAAVLSENPARHYGIYPQKGSLQVGTDADITIMDFEKKSIIEAEKLHSVSKVTPFDGFKVKGMPVATFLRGVLIAENGEPVLKGHMGTFLSAKRGKSV
;
A
#
# COMPACT_ATOMS: atom_id res chain seq x y z
N HIS A 1 -2.16 1.39 -2.93
CA HIS A 1 -0.81 0.98 -3.38
C HIS A 1 -0.66 -0.54 -3.41
N VAL A 2 0.21 -1.07 -4.29
CA VAL A 2 0.39 -2.49 -4.59
C VAL A 2 1.85 -2.79 -4.90
N HIS A 3 2.32 -3.96 -4.51
CA HIS A 3 3.63 -4.51 -4.85
C HIS A 3 3.45 -5.78 -5.70
N SER A 4 3.32 -5.63 -7.01
CA SER A 4 3.08 -6.77 -7.93
C SER A 4 4.25 -7.73 -8.07
N ARG A 5 5.42 -7.40 -7.49
CA ARG A 5 6.66 -8.17 -7.61
C ARG A 5 7.21 -8.32 -9.03
N ASP A 6 6.55 -7.73 -10.03
CA ASP A 6 7.00 -7.77 -11.42
C ASP A 6 8.14 -6.77 -11.68
N GLY A 7 9.23 -7.35 -12.18
CA GLY A 7 10.54 -6.75 -12.11
C GLY A 7 11.29 -7.24 -10.87
N GLY A 8 11.70 -8.54 -10.85
CA GLY A 8 12.62 -9.08 -9.86
C GLY A 8 12.15 -10.30 -9.06
N ALA A 9 10.85 -10.53 -8.90
CA ALA A 9 10.35 -11.66 -8.11
C ALA A 9 9.04 -12.27 -8.65
N THR A 10 8.98 -12.48 -9.97
CA THR A 10 7.77 -12.99 -10.66
C THR A 10 7.34 -14.39 -10.23
N GLN A 11 8.21 -15.15 -9.56
CA GLN A 11 7.82 -16.41 -8.91
C GLN A 11 6.90 -16.24 -7.70
N LYS A 12 6.84 -15.03 -7.12
CA LYS A 12 5.93 -14.67 -6.02
C LYS A 12 4.62 -14.12 -6.56
N GLU A 13 4.72 -13.25 -7.55
CA GLU A 13 3.61 -12.59 -8.22
C GLU A 13 4.12 -11.89 -9.48
N ASP A 14 3.26 -11.71 -10.48
CA ASP A 14 3.52 -10.86 -11.63
C ASP A 14 2.37 -9.86 -11.85
N PHE A 15 2.61 -8.91 -12.75
CA PHE A 15 1.65 -7.83 -12.96
C PHE A 15 0.34 -8.30 -13.60
N LEU A 16 0.37 -9.35 -14.43
CA LEU A 16 -0.85 -9.91 -15.00
C LEU A 16 -1.73 -10.51 -13.92
N HIS A 17 -1.16 -11.32 -13.02
CA HIS A 17 -1.92 -11.95 -11.93
C HIS A 17 -2.41 -10.92 -10.91
N SER A 18 -1.57 -9.95 -10.51
CA SER A 18 -2.00 -8.86 -9.62
C SER A 18 -3.16 -8.05 -10.20
N THR A 19 -3.09 -7.69 -11.50
CA THR A 19 -4.14 -6.89 -12.16
C THR A 19 -5.39 -7.71 -12.48
N THR A 20 -5.25 -9.01 -12.71
CA THR A 20 -6.40 -9.94 -12.83
C THR A 20 -7.09 -10.14 -11.47
N SER A 21 -6.33 -10.37 -10.39
CA SER A 21 -6.85 -10.44 -9.02
C SER A 21 -7.62 -9.17 -8.65
N ALA A 22 -7.07 -8.00 -9.02
CA ALA A 22 -7.73 -6.71 -8.81
C ALA A 22 -9.10 -6.66 -9.52
N ALA A 23 -9.15 -7.02 -10.81
CA ALA A 23 -10.39 -7.04 -11.60
C ALA A 23 -11.44 -7.98 -10.99
N CYS A 24 -11.04 -9.19 -10.59
CA CYS A 24 -11.90 -10.18 -9.95
C CYS A 24 -12.41 -9.69 -8.58
N GLY A 25 -11.60 -8.90 -7.88
CA GLY A 25 -11.96 -8.21 -6.63
C GLY A 25 -12.76 -6.92 -6.81
N GLY A 26 -13.13 -6.51 -8.04
CA GLY A 26 -13.93 -5.30 -8.28
C GLY A 26 -13.12 -4.02 -8.44
N ILE A 27 -11.83 -4.10 -8.73
CA ILE A 27 -10.91 -2.96 -8.87
C ILE A 27 -10.57 -2.75 -10.35
N THR A 28 -10.62 -1.50 -10.81
CA THR A 28 -10.36 -1.11 -12.20
C THR A 28 -9.06 -0.35 -12.40
N THR A 29 -8.44 0.10 -11.30
CA THR A 29 -7.19 0.88 -11.32
C THR A 29 -6.37 0.55 -10.08
N LEU A 30 -5.08 0.32 -10.26
CA LEU A 30 -4.12 0.18 -9.15
C LEU A 30 -2.89 1.08 -9.34
N LEU A 31 -2.16 1.30 -8.24
CA LEU A 31 -0.95 2.13 -8.25
C LEU A 31 0.24 1.26 -7.81
N GLU A 32 1.10 0.95 -8.78
CA GLU A 32 2.26 0.08 -8.58
C GLU A 32 3.39 0.80 -7.86
N MET A 33 3.89 0.22 -6.77
CA MET A 33 4.99 0.73 -5.96
C MET A 33 6.34 0.65 -6.69
N PRO A 34 7.28 1.58 -6.42
CA PRO A 34 8.46 1.78 -7.24
C PRO A 34 9.61 0.82 -6.97
N ASN A 35 9.45 -0.13 -6.03
CA ASN A 35 10.52 -1.05 -5.58
C ASN A 35 10.66 -2.32 -6.43
N ALA A 36 10.40 -2.21 -7.73
CA ALA A 36 10.72 -3.22 -8.74
C ALA A 36 12.25 -3.33 -8.98
N VAL A 37 12.68 -4.21 -9.84
CA VAL A 37 14.07 -4.31 -10.30
C VAL A 37 14.11 -4.17 -11.83
N PRO A 38 14.62 -3.06 -12.36
CA PRO A 38 15.17 -1.91 -11.63
C PRO A 38 14.09 -1.05 -10.95
N ALA A 39 14.43 -0.43 -9.83
CA ALA A 39 13.52 0.45 -9.12
C ALA A 39 13.24 1.75 -9.92
N VAL A 40 12.03 2.29 -9.79
CA VAL A 40 11.59 3.50 -10.51
C VAL A 40 12.19 4.76 -9.83
N ALA A 41 13.50 4.86 -9.86
CA ALA A 41 14.27 5.97 -9.26
C ALA A 41 14.79 6.98 -10.28
N THR A 42 14.76 6.65 -11.57
CA THR A 42 15.19 7.50 -12.68
C THR A 42 14.16 7.44 -13.82
N VAL A 43 14.19 8.42 -14.70
CA VAL A 43 13.31 8.47 -15.90
C VAL A 43 13.54 7.24 -16.81
N ASP A 44 14.78 6.81 -16.96
CA ASP A 44 15.12 5.62 -17.75
C ASP A 44 14.50 4.34 -17.14
N ASN A 45 14.58 4.17 -15.83
CA ASN A 45 13.96 3.04 -15.14
C ASN A 45 12.43 3.11 -15.17
N PHE A 46 11.86 4.33 -15.14
CA PHE A 46 10.42 4.51 -15.30
C PHE A 46 9.93 3.97 -16.65
N TYR A 47 10.62 4.30 -17.76
CA TYR A 47 10.25 3.79 -19.08
C TYR A 47 10.41 2.28 -19.20
N LYS A 48 11.49 1.71 -18.68
CA LYS A 48 11.70 0.26 -18.64
C LYS A 48 10.59 -0.46 -17.91
N GLN A 49 10.22 0.03 -16.71
CA GLN A 49 9.15 -0.58 -15.92
C GLN A 49 7.79 -0.38 -16.58
N ARG A 50 7.49 0.80 -17.11
CA ARG A 50 6.25 1.06 -17.84
C ARG A 50 6.07 0.12 -19.03
N GLU A 51 7.11 -0.10 -19.84
CA GLU A 51 7.09 -1.04 -20.97
C GLU A 51 6.82 -2.48 -20.50
N ASN A 52 7.51 -2.91 -19.42
CA ASN A 52 7.32 -4.21 -18.82
C ASN A 52 5.87 -4.43 -18.34
N LEU A 53 5.29 -3.47 -17.64
CA LEU A 53 3.95 -3.58 -17.08
C LEU A 53 2.85 -3.44 -18.14
N GLN A 54 3.02 -2.54 -19.11
CA GLN A 54 2.02 -2.28 -20.16
C GLN A 54 1.64 -3.54 -20.95
N SER A 55 2.60 -4.43 -21.18
CA SER A 55 2.38 -5.69 -21.92
C SER A 55 1.57 -6.73 -21.13
N LYS A 56 1.26 -6.50 -19.85
CA LYS A 56 0.62 -7.44 -18.92
C LYS A 56 -0.61 -6.86 -18.23
N ALA A 57 -0.83 -5.55 -18.31
CA ALA A 57 -1.84 -4.85 -17.56
C ALA A 57 -3.27 -5.29 -17.92
N TYR A 58 -3.93 -6.00 -17.03
CA TYR A 58 -5.34 -6.40 -17.21
C TYR A 58 -6.29 -5.23 -16.92
N ILE A 59 -5.95 -4.38 -15.95
CA ILE A 59 -6.64 -3.13 -15.60
C ILE A 59 -5.70 -1.93 -15.72
N ASP A 60 -6.25 -0.71 -15.63
CA ASP A 60 -5.46 0.52 -15.68
C ASP A 60 -4.55 0.65 -14.45
N TYR A 61 -3.43 1.36 -14.63
CA TYR A 61 -2.45 1.49 -13.56
C TYR A 61 -1.70 2.82 -13.57
N GLY A 62 -1.34 3.29 -12.38
CA GLY A 62 -0.36 4.34 -12.18
C GLY A 62 0.94 3.78 -11.61
N MET A 63 1.99 4.58 -11.60
CA MET A 63 3.29 4.20 -11.05
C MET A 63 3.79 5.26 -10.08
N TRP A 64 4.43 4.80 -8.99
CA TRP A 64 5.13 5.65 -8.04
C TRP A 64 6.58 5.88 -8.47
N GLY A 65 7.15 7.05 -8.10
CA GLY A 65 8.58 7.31 -8.15
C GLY A 65 9.26 6.96 -6.82
N LEU A 66 10.46 6.39 -6.84
CA LEU A 66 11.24 6.08 -5.64
C LEU A 66 12.13 7.27 -5.26
N CYS A 67 12.13 7.63 -3.97
CA CYS A 67 13.09 8.56 -3.39
C CYS A 67 14.24 7.79 -2.72
N VAL A 68 15.47 8.08 -3.11
CA VAL A 68 16.70 7.51 -2.55
C VAL A 68 17.73 8.61 -2.17
N GLY A 69 17.23 9.75 -1.72
CA GLY A 69 18.04 10.87 -1.27
C GLY A 69 18.86 11.51 -2.37
N ASP A 70 20.07 11.93 -2.04
CA ASP A 70 20.96 12.64 -2.96
C ASP A 70 21.34 11.82 -4.22
N LEU A 71 21.07 10.51 -4.22
CA LEU A 71 21.31 9.65 -5.37
C LEU A 71 20.36 9.92 -6.53
N ASN A 72 19.14 10.42 -6.28
CA ASN A 72 18.17 10.68 -7.33
C ASN A 72 17.31 11.93 -7.14
N ASN A 73 17.66 12.81 -6.22
CA ASN A 73 16.92 14.07 -6.06
C ASN A 73 16.82 14.87 -7.38
N ALA A 74 17.82 14.77 -8.25
CA ALA A 74 17.82 15.41 -9.55
C ALA A 74 16.82 14.79 -10.55
N ASP A 75 16.45 13.53 -10.38
CA ASP A 75 15.52 12.80 -11.26
C ASP A 75 14.05 13.05 -10.93
N LEU A 76 13.73 13.54 -9.71
CA LEU A 76 12.34 13.67 -9.22
C LEU A 76 11.51 14.60 -10.11
N ALA A 77 12.07 15.69 -10.59
CA ALA A 77 11.39 16.59 -11.53
C ALA A 77 11.04 15.88 -12.85
N GLY A 78 11.97 15.11 -13.42
CA GLY A 78 11.74 14.33 -14.64
C GLY A 78 10.67 13.24 -14.42
N LEU A 79 10.72 12.51 -13.32
CA LEU A 79 9.70 11.51 -12.97
C LEU A 79 8.31 12.14 -12.83
N ASN A 80 8.21 13.33 -12.24
CA ASN A 80 6.97 14.08 -12.16
C ASN A 80 6.44 14.46 -13.55
N GLU A 81 7.30 14.91 -14.46
CA GLU A 81 6.94 15.23 -15.85
C GLU A 81 6.43 14.00 -16.61
N GLU A 82 6.97 12.82 -16.31
CA GLU A 82 6.48 11.55 -16.89
C GLU A 82 5.15 11.10 -16.32
N GLY A 83 4.71 11.67 -15.20
CA GLY A 83 3.37 11.49 -14.64
C GLY A 83 3.27 10.37 -13.62
N VAL A 84 4.31 10.16 -12.80
CA VAL A 84 4.17 9.35 -11.59
C VAL A 84 3.05 9.90 -10.71
N VAL A 85 2.35 9.02 -9.99
CA VAL A 85 1.22 9.42 -9.13
C VAL A 85 1.70 10.19 -7.90
N GLY A 86 2.86 9.86 -7.38
CA GLY A 86 3.52 10.46 -6.22
C GLY A 86 4.90 9.86 -6.03
N PHE A 87 5.54 10.20 -4.94
CA PHE A 87 6.87 9.71 -4.58
C PHE A 87 6.81 8.85 -3.33
N LYS A 88 7.54 7.74 -3.31
CA LYS A 88 7.64 6.81 -2.19
C LYS A 88 9.02 6.88 -1.56
N PHE A 89 9.06 6.98 -0.24
CA PHE A 89 10.24 6.80 0.57
C PHE A 89 10.05 5.67 1.59
N PHE A 90 10.97 4.71 1.61
CA PHE A 90 10.99 3.62 2.58
C PHE A 90 11.90 4.02 3.74
N TRP A 91 11.33 4.64 4.76
CA TRP A 91 12.09 5.16 5.90
C TRP A 91 12.73 4.02 6.70
N GLY A 92 14.03 4.10 6.92
CA GLY A 92 14.77 3.11 7.69
C GLY A 92 15.26 1.88 6.93
N TYR A 93 14.97 1.77 5.62
CA TYR A 93 15.49 0.69 4.79
C TYR A 93 16.82 1.05 4.15
N ALA A 94 17.73 0.05 4.07
CA ALA A 94 18.93 0.14 3.25
C ALA A 94 18.59 -0.17 1.78
N ILE A 95 19.43 0.28 0.85
CA ILE A 95 19.24 0.10 -0.59
C ILE A 95 20.54 -0.38 -1.26
N ARG A 96 20.40 -1.11 -2.36
CA ARG A 96 21.55 -1.48 -3.20
C ARG A 96 21.91 -0.31 -4.12
N LYS A 97 23.21 -0.06 -4.27
CA LYS A 97 23.73 1.03 -5.12
C LYS A 97 23.50 0.80 -6.61
N ASP A 98 23.51 -0.45 -7.05
CA ASP A 98 23.48 -0.83 -8.47
C ASP A 98 22.07 -0.78 -9.09
N ASN A 99 21.03 -0.97 -8.30
CA ASN A 99 19.67 -1.09 -8.81
C ASN A 99 18.59 -0.47 -7.90
N PHE A 100 18.99 0.17 -6.80
CA PHE A 100 18.12 0.76 -5.77
C PHE A 100 17.13 -0.22 -5.12
N ASN A 101 17.43 -1.52 -5.16
CA ASN A 101 16.59 -2.52 -4.51
C ASN A 101 16.65 -2.39 -2.99
N LEU A 102 15.50 -2.54 -2.33
CA LEU A 102 15.38 -2.44 -0.87
C LEU A 102 16.01 -3.65 -0.18
N ILE A 103 16.70 -3.39 0.93
CA ILE A 103 17.31 -4.40 1.78
C ILE A 103 16.77 -4.24 3.20
N TYR A 104 16.02 -5.25 3.66
CA TYR A 104 15.41 -5.25 4.99
C TYR A 104 16.43 -5.55 6.12
N SER A 105 17.45 -6.33 5.82
CA SER A 105 18.48 -6.73 6.80
C SER A 105 19.85 -6.72 6.11
N PRO A 106 20.49 -5.54 6.01
CA PRO A 106 21.79 -5.42 5.37
C PRO A 106 22.86 -6.16 6.16
N LYS A 107 23.73 -6.90 5.45
CA LYS A 107 24.92 -7.51 6.07
C LYS A 107 25.96 -6.43 6.31
N SER A 108 26.60 -6.47 7.48
CA SER A 108 27.71 -5.57 7.81
C SER A 108 28.86 -5.78 6.82
N GLY A 109 29.38 -4.66 6.25
CA GLY A 109 30.53 -4.70 5.34
C GLY A 109 30.22 -4.95 3.86
N ASP A 110 28.95 -4.99 3.46
CA ASP A 110 28.59 -5.03 2.04
C ASP A 110 28.75 -3.63 1.41
N GLU A 111 29.82 -3.45 0.62
CA GLU A 111 30.17 -2.17 -0.03
C GLU A 111 29.15 -1.71 -1.07
N ASN A 112 28.29 -2.62 -1.58
CA ASN A 112 27.23 -2.31 -2.52
C ASN A 112 25.90 -1.89 -1.84
N VAL A 113 25.94 -1.70 -0.52
CA VAL A 113 24.76 -1.29 0.27
C VAL A 113 24.92 0.16 0.73
N ILE A 114 23.89 0.93 0.55
CA ILE A 114 23.70 2.24 1.17
C ILE A 114 22.89 2.01 2.44
N PRO A 115 23.40 2.41 3.61
CA PRO A 115 22.65 2.30 4.85
C PRO A 115 21.39 3.17 4.80
N PRO A 116 20.43 2.99 5.74
CA PRO A 116 19.30 3.90 5.88
C PRO A 116 19.77 5.36 5.92
N LEU A 117 19.07 6.22 5.17
CA LEU A 117 19.42 7.63 5.05
C LEU A 117 19.33 8.35 6.40
N GLU A 118 20.23 9.28 6.62
CA GLU A 118 20.21 10.15 7.79
C GLU A 118 19.15 11.26 7.65
N ASP A 119 18.72 11.83 8.78
CA ASP A 119 17.65 12.84 8.86
C ASP A 119 17.88 14.04 7.92
N GLY A 120 19.12 14.47 7.74
CA GLY A 120 19.46 15.55 6.82
C GLY A 120 19.22 15.21 5.36
N GLU A 121 19.44 13.96 4.96
CA GLU A 121 19.16 13.46 3.60
C GLU A 121 17.65 13.30 3.41
N VAL A 122 16.96 12.77 4.41
CA VAL A 122 15.49 12.65 4.38
C VAL A 122 14.83 14.03 4.29
N TYR A 123 15.30 15.01 5.07
CA TYR A 123 14.81 16.39 4.97
C TYR A 123 14.98 16.98 3.56
N ARG A 124 16.10 16.68 2.86
CA ARG A 124 16.28 17.10 1.47
C ARG A 124 15.27 16.44 0.53
N ILE A 125 14.89 15.17 0.74
CA ILE A 125 13.81 14.51 -0.02
C ILE A 125 12.51 15.33 0.10
N PHE A 126 12.10 15.69 1.31
CA PHE A 126 10.90 16.50 1.52
C PHE A 126 10.94 17.82 0.75
N ARG A 127 12.08 18.51 0.76
CA ARG A 127 12.27 19.75 0.01
C ARG A 127 12.18 19.56 -1.49
N GLU A 128 12.76 18.50 -2.04
CA GLU A 128 12.76 18.24 -3.48
C GLU A 128 11.38 17.77 -3.97
N VAL A 129 10.71 16.91 -3.21
CA VAL A 129 9.34 16.47 -3.53
C VAL A 129 8.36 17.65 -3.45
N ALA A 130 8.49 18.54 -2.47
CA ALA A 130 7.63 19.73 -2.36
C ALA A 130 7.64 20.58 -3.65
N LYS A 131 8.77 20.68 -4.36
CA LYS A 131 8.88 21.43 -5.62
C LYS A 131 8.06 20.81 -6.76
N THR A 132 7.75 19.51 -6.69
CA THR A 132 6.97 18.80 -7.71
C THR A 132 5.47 19.00 -7.55
N GLY A 133 5.02 19.44 -6.39
CA GLY A 133 3.60 19.53 -6.01
C GLY A 133 2.91 18.18 -5.83
N LYS A 134 3.66 17.06 -5.85
CA LYS A 134 3.19 15.71 -5.55
C LYS A 134 3.35 15.39 -4.07
N GLU A 135 2.67 14.33 -3.63
CA GLU A 135 2.86 13.80 -2.30
C GLU A 135 4.14 12.97 -2.16
N LEU A 136 4.70 12.98 -0.95
CA LEU A 136 5.69 12.05 -0.48
C LEU A 136 5.02 11.01 0.41
N ALA A 137 4.85 9.80 -0.09
CA ALA A 137 4.34 8.68 0.67
C ALA A 137 5.48 7.98 1.43
N ILE A 138 5.27 7.72 2.71
CA ILE A 138 6.30 7.10 3.56
C ILE A 138 5.82 5.80 4.18
N HIS A 139 6.70 4.79 4.22
CA HIS A 139 6.65 3.73 5.21
C HIS A 139 7.28 4.28 6.49
N ALA A 140 6.54 4.36 7.58
CA ALA A 140 6.95 5.12 8.76
C ALA A 140 7.32 4.20 9.92
N GLU A 141 8.53 3.66 9.96
CA GLU A 141 9.04 2.92 11.11
C GLU A 141 10.47 3.34 11.48
N ASN A 142 10.73 3.52 12.78
CA ASN A 142 12.04 3.90 13.32
C ASN A 142 12.97 2.69 13.34
N ALA A 143 13.77 2.50 12.29
CA ALA A 143 14.66 1.35 12.17
C ALA A 143 15.74 1.26 13.26
N PRO A 144 16.40 2.35 13.73
CA PRO A 144 17.31 2.29 14.87
C PRO A 144 16.65 1.75 16.14
N LEU A 145 15.42 2.20 16.45
CA LEU A 145 14.67 1.71 17.61
C LEU A 145 14.34 0.22 17.46
N ILE A 146 13.81 -0.19 16.32
CA ILE A 146 13.50 -1.60 16.02
C ILE A 146 14.75 -2.47 16.12
N LYS A 147 15.88 -2.02 15.57
CA LYS A 147 17.15 -2.74 15.64
C LYS A 147 17.62 -2.96 17.09
N SER A 148 17.52 -1.94 17.94
CA SER A 148 17.87 -2.04 19.36
C SER A 148 16.98 -3.04 20.07
N LEU A 149 15.65 -2.89 19.94
CA LEU A 149 14.68 -3.77 20.59
C LEU A 149 14.78 -5.22 20.10
N SER A 150 15.00 -5.43 18.80
CA SER A 150 15.18 -6.78 18.25
C SER A 150 16.47 -7.47 18.74
N ALA A 151 17.47 -6.69 19.16
CA ALA A 151 18.70 -7.25 19.76
C ALA A 151 18.56 -7.57 21.26
N GLU A 152 17.67 -6.84 21.95
CA GLU A 152 17.47 -6.96 23.39
C GLU A 152 16.37 -7.98 23.74
N LEU A 153 15.26 -8.00 22.98
CA LEU A 153 14.06 -8.77 23.29
C LEU A 153 14.09 -10.12 22.57
N LYS A 154 13.89 -11.19 23.33
CA LYS A 154 13.88 -12.56 22.81
C LYS A 154 12.45 -13.09 22.74
N GLU A 155 12.17 -13.90 21.73
CA GLU A 155 10.84 -14.51 21.55
C GLU A 155 10.39 -15.31 22.76
N GLU A 156 11.31 -15.99 23.44
CA GLU A 156 11.05 -16.82 24.64
C GLU A 156 10.50 -16.02 25.85
N ASP A 157 10.68 -14.70 25.86
CA ASP A 157 10.18 -13.81 26.92
C ASP A 157 8.70 -13.42 26.74
N PHE A 158 8.05 -13.83 25.66
CA PHE A 158 6.70 -13.45 25.30
C PHE A 158 5.75 -14.66 25.19
N PRO A 159 4.43 -14.43 25.32
CA PRO A 159 3.42 -15.51 25.22
C PRO A 159 3.46 -16.26 23.88
N ASN A 160 3.78 -15.57 22.79
CA ASN A 160 3.94 -16.15 21.46
C ASN A 160 4.86 -15.26 20.58
N ALA A 161 5.23 -15.76 19.41
CA ALA A 161 6.09 -15.06 18.46
C ALA A 161 5.54 -13.73 17.96
N TYR A 162 4.21 -13.57 17.90
CA TYR A 162 3.59 -12.33 17.44
C TYR A 162 3.69 -11.21 18.48
N GLU A 163 3.50 -11.53 19.75
CA GLU A 163 3.70 -10.57 20.86
C GLU A 163 5.17 -10.13 20.95
N ALA A 164 6.11 -11.03 20.70
CA ALA A 164 7.53 -10.66 20.55
C ALA A 164 7.76 -9.71 19.38
N LEU A 165 7.13 -9.96 18.23
CA LEU A 165 7.18 -9.07 17.07
C LEU A 165 6.62 -7.67 17.39
N LEU A 166 5.48 -7.60 18.10
CA LEU A 166 4.88 -6.33 18.52
C LEU A 166 5.78 -5.54 19.48
N ALA A 167 6.44 -6.22 20.40
CA ALA A 167 7.38 -5.60 21.33
C ALA A 167 8.64 -5.10 20.63
N GLN A 168 9.16 -5.85 19.65
CA GLN A 168 10.31 -5.46 18.84
C GLN A 168 10.00 -4.33 17.86
N ARG A 169 8.75 -4.21 17.43
CA ARG A 169 8.23 -3.14 16.53
C ARG A 169 7.07 -2.39 17.20
N PRO A 170 7.35 -1.67 18.30
CA PRO A 170 6.28 -1.02 19.07
C PRO A 170 5.61 0.11 18.28
N ILE A 171 4.43 0.52 18.72
CA ILE A 171 3.72 1.70 18.19
C ILE A 171 4.63 2.94 18.19
N LEU A 172 5.52 3.05 19.16
CA LEU A 172 6.49 4.15 19.23
C LEU A 172 7.38 4.23 17.98
N ALA A 173 7.72 3.11 17.34
CA ALA A 173 8.53 3.11 16.13
C ALA A 173 7.80 3.78 14.95
N GLU A 174 6.50 3.54 14.80
CA GLU A 174 5.65 4.17 13.80
C GLU A 174 5.37 5.64 14.16
N LEU A 175 5.00 5.90 15.41
CA LEU A 175 4.64 7.23 15.89
C LEU A 175 5.80 8.22 15.79
N SER A 176 6.99 7.85 16.27
CA SER A 176 8.16 8.75 16.25
C SER A 176 8.58 9.16 14.84
N THR A 177 8.54 8.21 13.89
CA THR A 177 8.85 8.50 12.49
C THR A 177 7.76 9.37 11.84
N THR A 178 6.48 9.10 12.13
CA THR A 178 5.37 9.92 11.65
C THR A 178 5.44 11.35 12.17
N GLN A 179 5.73 11.55 13.46
CA GLN A 179 5.89 12.87 14.04
C GLN A 179 7.05 13.65 13.43
N GLN A 180 8.18 12.99 13.18
CA GLN A 180 9.32 13.60 12.49
C GLN A 180 8.94 13.98 11.04
N ALA A 181 8.23 13.12 10.32
CA ALA A 181 7.75 13.40 8.98
C ALA A 181 6.78 14.59 8.95
N ILE A 182 5.86 14.67 9.90
CA ILE A 182 4.93 15.82 10.06
C ILE A 182 5.72 17.13 10.28
N ALA A 183 6.77 17.10 11.12
CA ALA A 183 7.61 18.29 11.34
C ALA A 183 8.34 18.71 10.04
N PHE A 184 8.86 17.75 9.27
CA PHE A 184 9.49 18.04 7.97
C PHE A 184 8.48 18.56 6.94
N ALA A 185 7.29 17.97 6.88
CA ALA A 185 6.22 18.43 6.00
C ALA A 185 5.78 19.87 6.33
N LYS A 186 5.62 20.18 7.61
CA LYS A 186 5.26 21.53 8.10
C LYS A 186 6.29 22.57 7.68
N GLU A 187 7.58 22.27 7.82
CA GLU A 187 8.67 23.19 7.47
C GLU A 187 8.85 23.37 5.97
N THR A 188 8.71 22.29 5.18
CA THR A 188 9.00 22.31 3.74
C THR A 188 7.78 22.61 2.88
N GLY A 189 6.57 22.52 3.42
CA GLY A 189 5.31 22.58 2.66
C GLY A 189 5.06 21.33 1.80
N CYS A 190 5.82 20.27 1.99
CA CYS A 190 5.61 18.99 1.27
C CYS A 190 4.27 18.38 1.65
N HIS A 191 3.53 17.87 0.66
CA HIS A 191 2.38 17.02 0.93
C HIS A 191 2.87 15.66 1.43
N LEU A 192 2.66 15.39 2.71
CA LEU A 192 3.00 14.11 3.34
C LEU A 192 1.84 13.14 3.21
N HIS A 193 2.11 11.90 2.81
CA HIS A 193 1.15 10.80 2.88
C HIS A 193 1.71 9.66 3.74
N VAL A 194 1.02 9.33 4.84
CA VAL A 194 1.42 8.23 5.73
C VAL A 194 0.70 6.97 5.30
N LEU A 195 1.46 5.99 4.79
CA LEU A 195 0.92 4.73 4.28
C LEU A 195 0.55 3.78 5.43
N HIS A 196 -0.43 2.92 5.18
CA HIS A 196 -0.75 1.72 5.98
C HIS A 196 -0.68 1.97 7.50
N VAL A 197 -1.31 3.06 8.00
CA VAL A 197 -1.37 3.41 9.44
C VAL A 197 -2.00 2.28 10.24
N THR A 198 -1.38 1.95 11.40
CA THR A 198 -1.78 0.79 12.21
C THR A 198 -2.26 1.13 13.61
N ALA A 199 -1.96 2.30 14.16
CA ALA A 199 -2.10 2.57 15.58
C ALA A 199 -2.88 3.85 15.90
N LYS A 200 -3.65 3.81 16.98
CA LYS A 200 -4.41 4.95 17.51
C LYS A 200 -3.55 6.19 17.69
N ALA A 201 -2.38 6.04 18.32
CA ALA A 201 -1.49 7.16 18.57
C ALA A 201 -1.02 7.87 17.29
N VAL A 202 -0.86 7.12 16.19
CA VAL A 202 -0.49 7.65 14.87
C VAL A 202 -1.67 8.39 14.24
N VAL A 203 -2.89 7.83 14.31
CA VAL A 203 -4.13 8.50 13.86
C VAL A 203 -4.30 9.83 14.61
N ASP A 204 -4.13 9.83 15.93
CA ASP A 204 -4.26 11.04 16.75
C ASP A 204 -3.21 12.10 16.35
N ALA A 205 -1.95 11.71 16.11
CA ALA A 205 -0.90 12.62 15.67
C ALA A 205 -1.20 13.26 14.29
N ILE A 206 -1.70 12.47 13.34
CA ILE A 206 -2.11 12.94 12.01
C ILE A 206 -3.29 13.90 12.14
N ARG A 207 -4.31 13.56 12.93
CA ARG A 207 -5.49 14.40 13.16
C ARG A 207 -5.11 15.77 13.73
N GLU A 208 -4.21 15.82 14.70
CA GLU A 208 -3.73 17.10 15.25
C GLU A 208 -2.93 17.89 14.20
N ALA A 209 -2.06 17.27 13.43
CA ALA A 209 -1.33 17.92 12.36
C ALA A 209 -2.27 18.53 11.28
N GLN A 210 -3.34 17.80 10.92
CA GLN A 210 -4.37 18.30 9.99
C GLN A 210 -5.10 19.53 10.56
N LYS A 211 -5.45 19.52 11.85
CA LYS A 211 -6.05 20.68 12.53
C LYS A 211 -5.11 21.90 12.56
N GLU A 212 -3.81 21.67 12.65
CA GLU A 212 -2.79 22.73 12.55
C GLU A 212 -2.55 23.21 11.11
N GLY A 213 -3.22 22.62 10.12
CA GLY A 213 -3.11 23.00 8.71
C GLY A 213 -1.88 22.41 8.01
N VAL A 214 -1.23 21.41 8.59
CA VAL A 214 -0.17 20.67 7.89
C VAL A 214 -0.80 19.87 6.75
N ASN A 215 -0.19 19.91 5.57
CA ASN A 215 -0.65 19.15 4.41
C ASN A 215 -0.26 17.67 4.56
N VAL A 216 -1.03 16.93 5.36
CA VAL A 216 -0.83 15.52 5.64
C VAL A 216 -2.12 14.72 5.41
N THR A 217 -1.98 13.62 4.70
CA THR A 217 -3.01 12.60 4.45
C THR A 217 -2.50 11.24 4.91
N ALA A 218 -3.38 10.27 5.06
CA ALA A 218 -3.00 8.92 5.47
C ALA A 218 -3.98 7.88 4.97
N GLU A 219 -3.52 6.63 4.87
CA GLU A 219 -4.33 5.47 4.50
C GLU A 219 -4.15 4.33 5.51
N THR A 220 -5.08 3.39 5.49
CA THR A 220 -4.97 2.13 6.22
C THR A 220 -5.34 0.96 5.32
N CYS A 221 -5.27 -0.27 5.85
CA CYS A 221 -5.48 -1.48 5.07
C CYS A 221 -6.54 -2.40 5.71
N PRO A 222 -7.21 -3.27 4.90
CA PRO A 222 -8.19 -4.21 5.45
C PRO A 222 -7.65 -5.10 6.56
N HIS A 223 -6.39 -5.54 6.47
CA HIS A 223 -5.80 -6.39 7.50
C HIS A 223 -5.68 -5.70 8.87
N TYR A 224 -5.52 -4.37 8.92
CA TYR A 224 -5.57 -3.61 10.18
C TYR A 224 -7.00 -3.32 10.65
N LEU A 225 -7.96 -3.28 9.73
CA LEU A 225 -9.37 -3.01 10.03
C LEU A 225 -10.12 -4.26 10.52
N PHE A 226 -9.69 -5.46 10.10
CA PHE A 226 -10.44 -6.71 10.36
C PHE A 226 -9.70 -7.70 11.26
N LEU A 227 -8.39 -7.53 11.46
CA LEU A 227 -7.59 -8.41 12.31
C LEU A 227 -6.97 -7.65 13.49
N THR A 228 -6.69 -8.38 14.56
CA THR A 228 -5.95 -7.91 15.74
C THR A 228 -4.87 -8.92 16.10
N ASN A 229 -3.99 -8.58 17.06
CA ASN A 229 -2.99 -9.51 17.58
C ASN A 229 -3.59 -10.87 18.05
N GLU A 230 -4.84 -10.87 18.53
CA GLU A 230 -5.53 -12.07 19.01
C GLU A 230 -5.79 -13.09 17.89
N ASP A 231 -5.86 -12.66 16.65
CA ASP A 231 -6.08 -13.54 15.50
C ASP A 231 -4.85 -14.39 15.15
N TYR A 232 -3.68 -14.09 15.72
CA TYR A 232 -2.45 -14.82 15.42
C TYR A 232 -2.52 -16.31 15.72
N GLU A 233 -3.19 -16.71 16.80
CA GLU A 233 -3.34 -18.12 17.14
C GLU A 233 -4.07 -18.92 16.05
N LYS A 234 -4.98 -18.28 15.32
CA LYS A 234 -5.76 -18.89 14.24
C LYS A 234 -5.09 -18.75 12.88
N VAL A 235 -4.56 -17.58 12.58
CA VAL A 235 -4.05 -17.20 11.26
C VAL A 235 -2.55 -17.52 11.09
N GLY A 236 -1.78 -17.41 12.18
CA GLY A 236 -0.36 -17.72 12.21
C GLY A 236 0.48 -16.79 11.33
N ASN A 237 1.49 -17.34 10.70
CA ASN A 237 2.49 -16.63 9.90
C ASN A 237 1.95 -15.76 8.77
N MET A 238 0.70 -16.02 8.31
CA MET A 238 0.05 -15.23 7.26
C MET A 238 -0.23 -13.79 7.70
N MET A 239 -0.26 -13.53 9.03
CA MET A 239 -0.43 -12.18 9.59
C MET A 239 0.82 -11.30 9.50
N LYS A 240 2.00 -11.85 9.20
CA LYS A 240 3.23 -11.03 9.21
C LYS A 240 3.20 -9.98 8.12
N CYS A 241 3.07 -8.73 8.52
CA CYS A 241 3.23 -7.51 7.71
C CYS A 241 4.00 -6.44 8.49
N TYR A 242 4.43 -5.39 7.84
CA TYR A 242 5.12 -4.25 8.44
C TYR A 242 4.48 -2.93 7.99
N PRO A 243 4.07 -2.06 8.95
CA PRO A 243 4.04 -2.28 10.41
C PRO A 243 3.11 -3.45 10.78
N PRO A 244 3.27 -4.07 11.97
CA PRO A 244 2.45 -5.23 12.35
C PRO A 244 1.01 -4.85 12.72
N ILE A 245 0.07 -5.81 12.58
CA ILE A 245 -1.31 -5.68 13.03
C ILE A 245 -1.32 -5.55 14.55
N ARG A 246 -2.05 -4.54 15.07
CA ARG A 246 -2.02 -4.11 16.46
C ARG A 246 -3.21 -4.67 17.26
N TYR A 247 -3.55 -3.96 18.32
CA TYR A 247 -4.57 -4.32 19.31
C TYR A 247 -5.96 -3.83 18.88
N LYS A 248 -6.97 -4.31 19.59
CA LYS A 248 -8.38 -3.97 19.33
C LYS A 248 -8.66 -2.46 19.39
N GLU A 249 -8.04 -1.77 20.35
CA GLU A 249 -8.19 -0.31 20.48
C GLU A 249 -7.62 0.47 19.29
N ASP A 250 -6.55 -0.03 18.69
CA ASP A 250 -5.95 0.56 17.48
C ASP A 250 -6.88 0.32 16.29
N GLN A 251 -7.41 -0.90 16.13
CA GLN A 251 -8.37 -1.23 15.10
C GLN A 251 -9.60 -0.30 15.14
N GLU A 252 -10.19 -0.07 16.33
CA GLU A 252 -11.34 0.83 16.48
C GLU A 252 -10.97 2.29 16.16
N ALA A 253 -9.75 2.73 16.48
CA ALA A 253 -9.27 4.05 16.14
C ALA A 253 -9.06 4.25 14.63
N LEU A 254 -8.66 3.21 13.89
CA LEU A 254 -8.58 3.24 12.43
C LEU A 254 -9.98 3.38 11.80
N TRP A 255 -10.97 2.63 12.27
CA TRP A 255 -12.35 2.80 11.81
C TRP A 255 -12.88 4.21 12.08
N GLN A 256 -12.60 4.75 13.28
CA GLN A 256 -12.98 6.12 13.62
C GLN A 256 -12.28 7.14 12.72
N GLY A 257 -10.98 6.92 12.40
CA GLY A 257 -10.21 7.77 11.50
C GLY A 257 -10.74 7.79 10.06
N LEU A 258 -11.27 6.66 9.56
CA LEU A 258 -11.95 6.62 8.27
C LEU A 258 -13.28 7.38 8.27
N MET A 259 -14.04 7.30 9.38
CA MET A 259 -15.33 7.98 9.51
C MET A 259 -15.20 9.49 9.65
N ASP A 260 -14.18 9.99 10.35
CA ASP A 260 -13.97 11.41 10.57
C ASP A 260 -13.07 12.08 9.51
N GLY A 261 -12.55 11.29 8.53
CA GLY A 261 -11.73 11.75 7.43
C GLY A 261 -10.26 12.01 7.78
N THR A 262 -9.80 11.63 8.96
CA THR A 262 -8.37 11.65 9.33
C THR A 262 -7.58 10.70 8.44
N LEU A 263 -8.14 9.51 8.16
CA LEU A 263 -7.66 8.58 7.16
C LEU A 263 -8.45 8.78 5.88
N ASP A 264 -7.76 9.06 4.79
CA ASP A 264 -8.34 9.47 3.52
C ASP A 264 -8.99 8.29 2.77
N HIS A 265 -8.29 7.16 2.72
CA HIS A 265 -8.74 5.99 1.97
C HIS A 265 -8.22 4.67 2.53
N VAL A 266 -8.68 3.57 1.94
CA VAL A 266 -8.23 2.21 2.22
C VAL A 266 -7.48 1.68 1.01
N CYS A 267 -6.29 1.13 1.25
CA CYS A 267 -5.49 0.45 0.23
C CYS A 267 -5.28 -1.02 0.58
N SER A 268 -4.85 -1.81 -0.38
CA SER A 268 -4.65 -3.25 -0.14
C SER A 268 -3.30 -3.59 0.48
N ASP A 269 -2.28 -2.78 0.25
CA ASP A 269 -0.86 -3.13 0.46
C ASP A 269 -0.56 -4.57 0.00
N HIS A 270 -1.12 -4.93 -1.17
CA HIS A 270 -0.92 -6.25 -1.76
C HIS A 270 0.57 -6.49 -1.99
N ALA A 271 1.16 -7.38 -1.21
CA ALA A 271 2.59 -7.64 -1.15
C ALA A 271 2.87 -9.15 -1.05
N PRO A 272 2.65 -9.90 -2.15
CA PRO A 272 2.65 -11.36 -2.17
C PRO A 272 3.99 -11.98 -1.81
N HIS A 273 3.90 -13.14 -1.14
CA HIS A 273 4.98 -14.07 -0.86
C HIS A 273 4.46 -15.50 -1.04
N THR A 274 5.31 -16.41 -1.51
CA THR A 274 4.88 -17.80 -1.71
C THR A 274 4.54 -18.49 -0.37
N LYS A 275 3.75 -19.57 -0.41
CA LYS A 275 3.49 -20.38 0.79
C LYS A 275 4.79 -20.81 1.46
N LYS A 276 5.78 -21.22 0.67
CA LYS A 276 7.09 -21.61 1.15
C LYS A 276 7.83 -20.46 1.87
N ASP A 277 7.70 -19.23 1.37
CA ASP A 277 8.30 -18.06 2.04
C ASP A 277 7.67 -17.81 3.43
N LYS A 278 6.45 -18.27 3.66
CA LYS A 278 5.73 -18.11 4.93
C LYS A 278 5.88 -19.31 5.89
N GLU A 279 6.68 -20.31 5.53
CA GLU A 279 7.02 -21.43 6.40
C GLU A 279 8.20 -21.08 7.31
N GLY A 280 8.19 -21.59 8.56
CA GLY A 280 9.30 -21.42 9.52
C GLY A 280 8.98 -20.46 10.67
N CYS A 281 10.03 -19.96 11.33
CA CYS A 281 9.92 -19.00 12.40
C CYS A 281 9.37 -17.66 11.93
N LEU A 282 8.47 -17.06 12.72
CA LEU A 282 7.91 -15.75 12.40
C LEU A 282 9.00 -14.68 12.20
N ALA A 283 10.08 -14.74 12.97
CA ALA A 283 11.19 -13.80 12.86
C ALA A 283 11.85 -13.82 11.46
N ASP A 284 11.97 -14.99 10.83
CA ASP A 284 12.77 -15.21 9.62
C ASP A 284 11.96 -15.03 8.32
N ILE A 285 10.65 -15.21 8.35
CA ILE A 285 9.82 -15.11 7.16
C ILE A 285 9.62 -13.65 6.72
N PRO A 286 9.43 -13.39 5.40
CA PRO A 286 9.17 -12.06 4.91
C PRO A 286 7.79 -11.52 5.31
N ALA A 287 7.69 -10.20 5.48
CA ALA A 287 6.45 -9.47 5.72
C ALA A 287 5.72 -9.19 4.41
N GLY A 288 4.39 -9.32 4.40
CA GLY A 288 3.51 -9.05 3.27
C GLY A 288 2.53 -10.19 2.99
N MET A 289 1.44 -9.89 2.31
CA MET A 289 0.31 -10.80 2.05
C MET A 289 -0.46 -10.39 0.78
N CYS A 290 -1.30 -11.28 0.26
CA CYS A 290 -2.26 -10.95 -0.79
C CYS A 290 -3.49 -10.29 -0.16
N GLY A 291 -3.89 -9.13 -0.65
CA GLY A 291 -5.04 -8.38 -0.13
C GLY A 291 -5.95 -7.78 -1.20
N ILE A 292 -5.46 -7.60 -2.43
CA ILE A 292 -6.16 -6.81 -3.45
C ILE A 292 -7.51 -7.42 -3.86
N GLU A 293 -7.59 -8.72 -4.03
CA GLU A 293 -8.82 -9.41 -4.47
C GLU A 293 -9.92 -9.42 -3.40
N ASN A 294 -9.53 -9.38 -2.11
CA ASN A 294 -10.45 -9.48 -1.00
C ASN A 294 -10.91 -8.12 -0.44
N MET A 295 -10.23 -7.03 -0.81
CA MET A 295 -10.41 -5.72 -0.19
C MET A 295 -11.86 -5.23 -0.30
N VAL A 296 -12.46 -5.27 -1.49
CA VAL A 296 -13.82 -4.75 -1.71
C VAL A 296 -14.85 -5.55 -0.93
N SER A 297 -14.76 -6.89 -0.93
CA SER A 297 -15.72 -7.74 -0.20
C SER A 297 -15.59 -7.64 1.32
N LEU A 298 -14.38 -7.45 1.84
CA LEU A 298 -14.16 -7.15 3.26
C LEU A 298 -14.81 -5.82 3.63
N MET A 299 -14.55 -4.76 2.87
CA MET A 299 -15.14 -3.45 3.14
C MET A 299 -16.67 -3.42 2.94
N ALA A 300 -17.22 -4.20 1.99
CA ALA A 300 -18.66 -4.39 1.85
C ALA A 300 -19.27 -5.14 3.05
N THR A 301 -18.50 -6.04 3.68
CA THR A 301 -18.90 -6.67 4.93
C THR A 301 -19.04 -5.64 6.05
N ALA A 302 -18.13 -4.66 6.13
CA ALA A 302 -18.24 -3.56 7.08
C ALA A 302 -19.49 -2.68 6.85
N VAL A 303 -19.93 -2.50 5.59
CA VAL A 303 -21.22 -1.85 5.28
C VAL A 303 -22.38 -2.67 5.86
N ASN A 304 -22.40 -3.98 5.65
CA ASN A 304 -23.43 -4.87 6.19
C ASN A 304 -23.45 -4.92 7.72
N GLU A 305 -22.32 -4.70 8.36
CA GLU A 305 -22.18 -4.60 9.82
C GLU A 305 -22.55 -3.21 10.37
N GLY A 306 -22.82 -2.25 9.49
CA GLY A 306 -23.17 -0.87 9.87
C GLY A 306 -21.97 -0.03 10.34
N ARG A 307 -20.74 -0.45 10.07
CA ARG A 307 -19.52 0.32 10.41
C ARG A 307 -19.32 1.51 9.50
N ILE A 308 -19.63 1.37 8.22
CA ILE A 308 -19.60 2.44 7.21
C ILE A 308 -20.85 2.34 6.33
N THR A 309 -21.17 3.40 5.62
CA THR A 309 -22.25 3.43 4.61
C THR A 309 -21.72 3.04 3.22
N GLU A 310 -22.62 2.72 2.29
CA GLU A 310 -22.28 2.49 0.88
C GLU A 310 -21.59 3.70 0.25
N ASN A 311 -22.01 4.92 0.59
CA ASN A 311 -21.36 6.14 0.10
C ASN A 311 -19.93 6.29 0.66
N GLN A 312 -19.72 5.96 1.93
CA GLN A 312 -18.37 5.95 2.50
C GLN A 312 -17.50 4.86 1.87
N LEU A 313 -18.05 3.67 1.60
CA LEU A 313 -17.35 2.63 0.85
C LEU A 313 -16.86 3.16 -0.52
N ALA A 314 -17.74 3.79 -1.30
CA ALA A 314 -17.39 4.37 -2.59
C ALA A 314 -16.36 5.49 -2.46
N ALA A 315 -16.46 6.31 -1.42
CA ALA A 315 -15.50 7.38 -1.14
C ALA A 315 -14.10 6.80 -0.85
N VAL A 316 -13.98 5.92 0.14
CA VAL A 316 -12.66 5.45 0.62
C VAL A 316 -11.96 4.46 -0.32
N LEU A 317 -12.69 3.81 -1.25
CA LEU A 317 -12.09 2.88 -2.22
C LEU A 317 -11.97 3.45 -3.63
N SER A 318 -12.63 4.58 -3.95
CA SER A 318 -12.72 5.06 -5.33
C SER A 318 -12.50 6.57 -5.45
N GLU A 319 -13.40 7.40 -4.91
CA GLU A 319 -13.35 8.86 -5.11
C GLU A 319 -12.14 9.49 -4.42
N ASN A 320 -11.92 9.18 -3.14
CA ASN A 320 -10.83 9.78 -2.36
C ASN A 320 -9.45 9.43 -2.95
N PRO A 321 -9.10 8.16 -3.21
CA PRO A 321 -7.81 7.85 -3.83
C PRO A 321 -7.68 8.48 -5.23
N ALA A 322 -8.76 8.56 -6.03
CA ALA A 322 -8.69 9.20 -7.33
C ALA A 322 -8.41 10.70 -7.24
N ARG A 323 -9.01 11.41 -6.27
CA ARG A 323 -8.75 12.83 -5.98
C ARG A 323 -7.34 13.03 -5.44
N HIS A 324 -6.95 12.19 -4.50
CA HIS A 324 -5.66 12.24 -3.84
C HIS A 324 -4.51 12.13 -4.87
N TYR A 325 -4.56 11.14 -5.74
CA TYR A 325 -3.52 10.89 -6.74
C TYR A 325 -3.68 11.67 -8.05
N GLY A 326 -4.64 12.60 -8.12
CA GLY A 326 -4.79 13.52 -9.26
C GLY A 326 -5.29 12.87 -10.55
N ILE A 327 -6.02 11.77 -10.47
CA ILE A 327 -6.66 11.07 -11.60
C ILE A 327 -8.18 11.26 -11.64
N TYR A 328 -8.75 11.97 -10.65
CA TYR A 328 -10.15 12.40 -10.67
C TYR A 328 -10.35 13.59 -11.65
N PRO A 329 -11.45 13.70 -12.40
CA PRO A 329 -12.63 12.82 -12.40
C PRO A 329 -12.56 11.67 -13.41
N GLN A 330 -11.42 11.50 -14.13
CA GLN A 330 -11.27 10.44 -15.13
C GLN A 330 -11.56 9.08 -14.50
N LYS A 331 -11.01 8.83 -13.30
CA LYS A 331 -11.29 7.69 -12.43
C LYS A 331 -12.01 8.17 -11.16
N GLY A 332 -12.70 7.26 -10.48
CA GLY A 332 -13.38 7.56 -9.21
C GLY A 332 -14.68 8.36 -9.36
N SER A 333 -15.27 8.42 -10.55
CA SER A 333 -16.49 9.15 -10.83
C SER A 333 -17.36 8.45 -11.88
N LEU A 334 -18.68 8.56 -11.73
CA LEU A 334 -19.68 8.12 -12.72
C LEU A 334 -20.30 9.30 -13.51
N GLN A 335 -19.59 10.42 -13.58
CA GLN A 335 -20.07 11.59 -14.33
C GLN A 335 -19.94 11.35 -15.83
N VAL A 336 -20.81 12.02 -16.62
CA VAL A 336 -20.72 11.98 -18.07
C VAL A 336 -19.39 12.58 -18.55
N GLY A 337 -18.66 11.83 -19.36
CA GLY A 337 -17.34 12.22 -19.89
C GLY A 337 -16.16 11.61 -19.14
N THR A 338 -16.40 10.87 -18.06
CA THR A 338 -15.36 10.08 -17.37
C THR A 338 -15.27 8.65 -17.92
N ASP A 339 -14.25 7.91 -17.54
CA ASP A 339 -14.13 6.50 -17.92
C ASP A 339 -15.29 5.69 -17.32
N ALA A 340 -15.88 4.81 -18.11
CA ALA A 340 -16.95 3.91 -17.65
C ALA A 340 -16.34 2.71 -16.89
N ASP A 341 -15.63 3.02 -15.81
CA ASP A 341 -15.09 2.06 -14.86
C ASP A 341 -16.10 1.83 -13.76
N ILE A 342 -16.75 0.65 -13.78
CA ILE A 342 -17.93 0.41 -12.96
C ILE A 342 -17.82 -0.94 -12.28
N THR A 343 -18.00 -0.96 -10.96
CA THR A 343 -18.13 -2.19 -10.19
C THR A 343 -19.56 -2.33 -9.70
N ILE A 344 -20.21 -3.42 -10.07
CA ILE A 344 -21.55 -3.75 -9.60
C ILE A 344 -21.42 -4.64 -8.37
N MET A 345 -22.05 -4.21 -7.28
CA MET A 345 -22.02 -4.90 -5.98
C MET A 345 -23.35 -5.57 -5.67
N ASP A 346 -23.30 -6.82 -5.20
CA ASP A 346 -24.42 -7.48 -4.52
C ASP A 346 -24.14 -7.53 -3.01
N PHE A 347 -24.75 -6.63 -2.25
CA PHE A 347 -24.54 -6.53 -0.80
C PHE A 347 -25.17 -7.68 -0.01
N GLU A 348 -26.09 -8.47 -0.60
CA GLU A 348 -26.69 -9.64 0.06
C GLU A 348 -25.92 -10.93 -0.20
N LYS A 349 -25.07 -10.96 -1.23
CA LYS A 349 -24.29 -12.16 -1.59
C LYS A 349 -23.27 -12.50 -0.50
N LYS A 350 -23.36 -13.72 0.02
CA LYS A 350 -22.45 -14.27 1.02
C LYS A 350 -21.40 -15.15 0.37
N SER A 351 -20.18 -15.12 0.87
CA SER A 351 -19.08 -15.98 0.44
C SER A 351 -18.15 -16.31 1.59
N ILE A 352 -17.23 -17.24 1.34
CA ILE A 352 -16.08 -17.51 2.20
C ILE A 352 -14.86 -17.24 1.34
N ILE A 353 -13.89 -16.49 1.87
CA ILE A 353 -12.60 -16.29 1.21
C ILE A 353 -11.84 -17.62 1.26
N GLU A 354 -11.43 -18.12 0.12
CA GLU A 354 -10.67 -19.35 -0.04
C GLU A 354 -9.34 -19.01 -0.74
N ALA A 355 -8.23 -19.09 -0.01
CA ALA A 355 -6.91 -18.72 -0.53
C ALA A 355 -6.57 -19.43 -1.85
N GLU A 356 -6.94 -20.71 -2.00
CA GLU A 356 -6.68 -21.50 -3.21
C GLU A 356 -7.42 -20.98 -4.45
N LYS A 357 -8.52 -20.25 -4.27
CA LYS A 357 -9.31 -19.67 -5.36
C LYS A 357 -8.85 -18.30 -5.80
N LEU A 358 -7.94 -17.67 -5.07
CA LEU A 358 -7.40 -16.37 -5.45
C LEU A 358 -6.65 -16.46 -6.79
N HIS A 359 -6.70 -15.40 -7.57
CA HIS A 359 -6.02 -15.29 -8.85
C HIS A 359 -4.53 -14.91 -8.71
N SER A 360 -4.11 -14.48 -7.52
CA SER A 360 -2.71 -14.26 -7.17
C SER A 360 -1.89 -15.55 -7.30
N VAL A 361 -0.68 -15.48 -7.82
CA VAL A 361 0.24 -16.63 -7.94
C VAL A 361 0.51 -17.25 -6.57
N SER A 362 0.75 -16.43 -5.57
CA SER A 362 1.18 -16.92 -4.25
C SER A 362 0.05 -17.49 -3.39
N LYS A 363 -1.19 -17.07 -3.61
CA LYS A 363 -2.38 -17.55 -2.88
C LYS A 363 -2.25 -17.51 -1.35
N VAL A 364 -1.56 -16.48 -0.83
CA VAL A 364 -1.29 -16.31 0.60
C VAL A 364 -2.07 -15.11 1.14
N THR A 365 -3.09 -15.36 1.93
CA THR A 365 -3.90 -14.31 2.57
C THR A 365 -4.18 -14.67 4.03
N PRO A 366 -4.23 -13.69 4.95
CA PRO A 366 -4.63 -13.93 6.33
C PRO A 366 -6.14 -14.15 6.49
N PHE A 367 -6.90 -13.97 5.42
CA PHE A 367 -8.37 -14.06 5.42
C PHE A 367 -8.91 -15.41 4.94
N ASP A 368 -8.07 -16.44 4.80
CA ASP A 368 -8.54 -17.77 4.41
C ASP A 368 -9.59 -18.30 5.41
N GLY A 369 -10.73 -18.73 4.89
CA GLY A 369 -11.89 -19.15 5.70
C GLY A 369 -12.73 -18.00 6.27
N PHE A 370 -12.41 -16.74 5.98
CA PHE A 370 -13.16 -15.58 6.46
C PHE A 370 -14.50 -15.46 5.74
N LYS A 371 -15.58 -15.27 6.49
CA LYS A 371 -16.93 -15.10 5.95
C LYS A 371 -17.15 -13.64 5.58
N VAL A 372 -17.58 -13.39 4.35
CA VAL A 372 -17.88 -12.05 3.84
C VAL A 372 -19.34 -11.96 3.39
N LYS A 373 -19.92 -10.77 3.52
CA LYS A 373 -21.23 -10.42 2.97
C LYS A 373 -21.10 -9.13 2.16
N GLY A 374 -21.48 -9.19 0.90
CA GLY A 374 -21.25 -8.15 -0.12
C GLY A 374 -20.10 -8.53 -1.04
N MET A 375 -20.41 -8.73 -2.32
CA MET A 375 -19.46 -9.19 -3.32
C MET A 375 -19.53 -8.34 -4.59
N PRO A 376 -18.40 -8.03 -5.25
CA PRO A 376 -18.45 -7.56 -6.61
C PRO A 376 -18.99 -8.68 -7.51
N VAL A 377 -19.98 -8.38 -8.33
CA VAL A 377 -20.59 -9.35 -9.26
C VAL A 377 -20.25 -9.07 -10.72
N ALA A 378 -19.91 -7.84 -11.05
CA ALA A 378 -19.39 -7.49 -12.37
C ALA A 378 -18.43 -6.29 -12.27
N THR A 379 -17.33 -6.35 -13.00
CA THR A 379 -16.33 -5.28 -13.09
C THR A 379 -16.18 -4.86 -14.55
N PHE A 380 -16.37 -3.58 -14.81
CA PHE A 380 -16.23 -3.00 -16.15
C PHE A 380 -15.06 -2.01 -16.17
N LEU A 381 -14.21 -2.13 -17.16
CA LEU A 381 -13.15 -1.17 -17.47
C LEU A 381 -13.47 -0.47 -18.79
N ARG A 382 -13.63 0.85 -18.74
CA ARG A 382 -14.05 1.67 -19.90
C ARG A 382 -15.24 1.07 -20.68
N GLY A 383 -16.25 0.58 -19.93
CA GLY A 383 -17.48 0.00 -20.46
C GLY A 383 -17.38 -1.45 -20.97
N VAL A 384 -16.21 -2.06 -20.88
CA VAL A 384 -16.00 -3.48 -21.23
C VAL A 384 -16.05 -4.33 -19.97
N LEU A 385 -16.87 -5.38 -19.95
CA LEU A 385 -16.92 -6.35 -18.87
C LEU A 385 -15.59 -7.12 -18.82
N ILE A 386 -14.87 -7.03 -17.71
CA ILE A 386 -13.54 -7.65 -17.52
C ILE A 386 -13.55 -8.78 -16.49
N ALA A 387 -14.46 -8.73 -15.50
CA ALA A 387 -14.67 -9.83 -14.56
C ALA A 387 -16.14 -9.97 -14.20
N GLU A 388 -16.58 -11.20 -13.99
CA GLU A 388 -17.95 -11.53 -13.61
C GLU A 388 -17.96 -12.62 -12.52
N ASN A 389 -18.69 -12.38 -11.43
CA ASN A 389 -18.81 -13.30 -10.30
C ASN A 389 -17.47 -13.76 -9.69
N GLY A 390 -16.44 -12.90 -9.72
CA GLY A 390 -15.12 -13.20 -9.20
C GLY A 390 -14.19 -13.89 -10.19
N GLU A 391 -14.62 -14.09 -11.45
CA GLU A 391 -13.82 -14.76 -12.48
C GLU A 391 -13.48 -13.80 -13.63
N PRO A 392 -12.26 -13.84 -14.19
CA PRO A 392 -11.88 -13.01 -15.32
C PRO A 392 -12.58 -13.48 -16.60
N VAL A 393 -13.17 -12.56 -17.37
CA VAL A 393 -13.87 -12.89 -18.61
C VAL A 393 -13.19 -12.36 -19.87
N LEU A 394 -12.28 -11.40 -19.73
CA LEU A 394 -11.52 -10.87 -20.85
C LEU A 394 -10.38 -11.81 -21.24
N LYS A 395 -10.27 -12.12 -22.54
CA LYS A 395 -9.09 -12.82 -23.09
C LYS A 395 -8.02 -11.79 -23.45
N GLY A 396 -6.91 -11.81 -22.70
CA GLY A 396 -5.82 -10.87 -22.89
C GLY A 396 -5.82 -9.73 -21.83
N HIS A 397 -5.33 -8.57 -22.19
CA HIS A 397 -5.22 -7.42 -21.33
C HIS A 397 -5.64 -6.14 -22.07
N MET A 398 -6.16 -5.16 -21.33
CA MET A 398 -6.56 -3.87 -21.90
C MET A 398 -6.22 -2.67 -21.02
N GLY A 399 -5.54 -2.92 -19.89
CA GLY A 399 -5.09 -1.87 -19.00
C GLY A 399 -4.10 -0.91 -19.64
N THR A 400 -4.13 0.34 -19.26
CA THR A 400 -3.25 1.39 -19.76
C THR A 400 -2.62 2.16 -18.62
N PHE A 401 -1.42 2.69 -18.85
CA PHE A 401 -0.77 3.59 -17.91
C PHE A 401 -1.55 4.89 -17.78
N LEU A 402 -1.85 5.29 -16.55
CA LEU A 402 -2.48 6.56 -16.19
C LEU A 402 -1.40 7.56 -15.77
N SER A 403 -1.23 8.60 -16.56
CA SER A 403 -0.37 9.71 -16.21
C SER A 403 -1.09 10.67 -15.27
N ALA A 404 -0.61 10.81 -14.05
CA ALA A 404 -1.13 11.78 -13.08
C ALA A 404 -0.53 13.19 -13.30
N LYS A 405 -0.41 13.63 -14.54
CA LYS A 405 -0.02 15.01 -14.85
C LYS A 405 -1.11 15.93 -14.33
N ARG A 406 -0.83 16.67 -13.25
CA ARG A 406 -1.71 17.79 -12.86
C ARG A 406 -1.71 18.77 -14.02
N GLY A 407 -2.86 18.93 -14.68
CA GLY A 407 -3.04 19.99 -15.67
C GLY A 407 -2.60 21.30 -15.02
N LYS A 408 -1.80 22.11 -15.71
CA LYS A 408 -1.58 23.47 -15.28
C LYS A 408 -2.95 24.06 -15.07
N SER A 409 -3.27 24.46 -13.84
CA SER A 409 -4.50 25.20 -13.53
C SER A 409 -4.57 26.36 -14.51
N VAL A 410 -5.56 26.30 -15.39
CA VAL A 410 -5.91 27.40 -16.30
C VAL A 410 -6.47 28.56 -15.47
#